data_e375fc7d3823fde9ba3a740fc62dbd1d
#
_entry.id   e375fc7d3823fde9ba3a740fc62dbd1d
#
_cell.length_a   1.000
_cell.length_b   1.000
_cell.length_c   1.000
_cell.angle_alpha   90.00
_cell.angle_beta   90.00
_cell.angle_gamma   90.00
#
_symmetry.space_group_name_H-M   'P 1'
#
loop_
_entity.id
_entity.type
_entity.pdbx_description
1 polymer ?
#
loop_
_entity_poly.entity_id
_entity_poly.type
_entity_poly.pdbx_seq_one_letter_code
_entity_poly.pdbx_strand_id
1 'polypeptide(L)'
;MKKVLQILKWGMLLSLMVVVLSFTNQKQNKQMVFLNQINIEVSEDKFMTEQVALKYIEQHNFNFDSVSLSNFYLNELEIAFLQHPAIKNAEVYSNQEGVININLQQRKAVVRIKTDNTDYYLDEQGIKMPLSSEYTPRVLVVT
;
A
#
# COMPACT_ATOMS: atom_id res chain seq x y z
N MET A 1 -8.18 -8.87 -57.07
CA MET A 1 -7.70 -7.55 -56.64
C MET A 1 -8.45 -7.03 -55.42
N LYS A 2 -9.78 -6.95 -55.40
CA LYS A 2 -10.53 -6.39 -54.24
C LYS A 2 -10.26 -7.11 -52.88
N LYS A 3 -10.15 -8.45 -52.87
CA LYS A 3 -9.86 -9.25 -51.66
C LYS A 3 -8.44 -9.00 -51.10
N VAL A 4 -7.45 -8.81 -51.95
CA VAL A 4 -6.08 -8.48 -51.55
C VAL A 4 -6.00 -7.09 -50.92
N LEU A 5 -6.71 -6.12 -51.51
CA LEU A 5 -6.80 -4.76 -50.90
C LEU A 5 -7.50 -4.77 -49.54
N GLN A 6 -8.50 -5.60 -49.35
CA GLN A 6 -9.14 -5.74 -48.03
C GLN A 6 -8.18 -6.33 -47.00
N ILE A 7 -7.44 -7.36 -47.33
CA ILE A 7 -6.47 -7.98 -46.42
C ILE A 7 -5.35 -6.96 -46.05
N LEU A 8 -4.88 -6.22 -47.04
CA LEU A 8 -3.89 -5.17 -46.78
C LEU A 8 -4.41 -4.06 -45.85
N LYS A 9 -5.67 -3.63 -46.04
CA LYS A 9 -6.31 -2.65 -45.18
C LYS A 9 -6.46 -3.13 -43.73
N TRP A 10 -6.87 -4.38 -43.52
CA TRP A 10 -6.99 -4.97 -42.19
C TRP A 10 -5.60 -5.17 -41.53
N GLY A 11 -4.59 -5.58 -42.30
CA GLY A 11 -3.21 -5.69 -41.84
C GLY A 11 -2.63 -4.35 -41.40
N MET A 12 -2.88 -3.28 -42.16
CA MET A 12 -2.47 -1.94 -41.80
C MET A 12 -3.16 -1.43 -40.54
N LEU A 13 -4.45 -1.71 -40.35
CA LEU A 13 -5.21 -1.35 -39.14
C LEU A 13 -4.68 -2.07 -37.91
N LEU A 14 -4.36 -3.36 -38.04
CA LEU A 14 -3.79 -4.18 -36.97
C LEU A 14 -2.37 -3.71 -36.58
N SER A 15 -1.55 -3.38 -37.58
CA SER A 15 -0.22 -2.80 -37.38
C SER A 15 -0.30 -1.46 -36.64
N LEU A 16 -1.23 -0.59 -37.01
CA LEU A 16 -1.44 0.69 -36.34
C LEU A 16 -1.84 0.50 -34.88
N MET A 17 -2.73 -0.47 -34.62
CA MET A 17 -3.15 -0.80 -33.26
C MET A 17 -1.98 -1.27 -32.39
N VAL A 18 -1.11 -2.14 -32.91
CA VAL A 18 0.09 -2.60 -32.19
C VAL A 18 1.05 -1.45 -31.88
N VAL A 19 1.25 -0.55 -32.82
CA VAL A 19 2.09 0.64 -32.62
C VAL A 19 1.53 1.52 -31.51
N VAL A 20 0.23 1.84 -31.54
CA VAL A 20 -0.41 2.66 -30.51
C VAL A 20 -0.31 2.01 -29.13
N LEU A 21 -0.58 0.71 -29.02
CA LEU A 21 -0.45 -0.03 -27.75
C LEU A 21 1.00 -0.06 -27.24
N SER A 22 1.99 -0.16 -28.15
CA SER A 22 3.39 -0.13 -27.78
C SER A 22 3.82 1.22 -27.20
N PHE A 23 3.35 2.32 -27.78
CA PHE A 23 3.64 3.66 -27.26
C PHE A 23 2.98 3.93 -25.91
N THR A 24 1.77 3.43 -25.69
CA THR A 24 1.06 3.60 -24.42
C THR A 24 1.79 2.89 -23.28
N ASN A 25 2.27 1.69 -23.52
CA ASN A 25 2.98 0.88 -22.51
C ASN A 25 4.35 1.51 -22.13
N GLN A 26 5.06 2.12 -23.09
CA GLN A 26 6.35 2.77 -22.82
C GLN A 26 6.22 4.03 -21.97
N LYS A 27 5.12 4.76 -22.09
CA LYS A 27 4.90 6.00 -21.34
C LYS A 27 4.60 5.73 -19.86
N GLN A 28 3.87 4.68 -19.56
CA GLN A 28 3.57 4.28 -18.19
C GLN A 28 4.80 3.83 -17.39
N ASN A 29 5.73 3.13 -18.04
CA ASN A 29 6.91 2.56 -17.38
C ASN A 29 7.99 3.59 -16.98
N LYS A 30 7.91 4.82 -17.48
CA LYS A 30 8.88 5.89 -17.20
C LYS A 30 8.39 6.91 -16.17
N GLN A 31 7.17 6.78 -15.67
CA GLN A 31 6.68 7.71 -14.67
C GLN A 31 7.37 7.48 -13.33
N MET A 32 7.84 8.56 -12.73
CA MET A 32 8.37 8.55 -11.38
C MET A 32 7.24 8.38 -10.38
N VAL A 33 7.49 7.68 -9.31
CA VAL A 33 6.53 7.51 -8.21
C VAL A 33 6.60 8.69 -7.26
N PHE A 34 5.45 9.07 -6.74
CA PHE A 34 5.32 10.09 -5.71
C PHE A 34 4.34 9.58 -4.66
N LEU A 35 4.74 9.64 -3.40
CA LEU A 35 3.82 9.41 -2.31
C LEU A 35 2.92 10.64 -2.18
N ASN A 36 1.60 10.45 -2.37
CA ASN A 36 0.65 11.54 -2.25
C ASN A 36 0.05 11.61 -0.84
N GLN A 37 -0.52 10.52 -0.38
CA GLN A 37 -1.26 10.50 0.86
C GLN A 37 -1.24 9.11 1.48
N ILE A 38 -1.08 9.08 2.79
CA ILE A 38 -1.36 7.90 3.62
C ILE A 38 -2.72 8.15 4.25
N ASN A 39 -3.71 7.40 3.80
CA ASN A 39 -5.05 7.46 4.34
C ASN A 39 -5.20 6.39 5.43
N ILE A 40 -5.36 6.82 6.66
CA ILE A 40 -5.57 5.92 7.79
C ILE A 40 -7.05 5.98 8.12
N GLU A 41 -7.71 4.82 8.08
CA GLU A 41 -9.14 4.75 8.42
C GLU A 41 -9.36 5.35 9.81
N VAL A 42 -10.35 6.23 9.91
CA VAL A 42 -10.67 6.94 11.16
C VAL A 42 -11.09 5.91 12.20
N SER A 43 -10.25 5.76 13.22
CA SER A 43 -10.46 4.88 14.37
C SER A 43 -10.31 5.70 15.65
N GLU A 44 -10.97 5.27 16.70
CA GLU A 44 -10.74 5.83 18.05
C GLU A 44 -9.33 5.54 18.53
N ASP A 45 -8.75 4.42 18.09
CA ASP A 45 -7.39 4.01 18.40
C ASP A 45 -6.38 4.64 17.44
N LYS A 46 -5.25 5.11 17.98
CA LYS A 46 -4.20 5.81 17.25
C LYS A 46 -2.84 5.08 17.35
N PHE A 47 -2.85 3.78 17.11
CA PHE A 47 -1.61 2.99 17.08
C PHE A 47 -0.75 3.30 15.84
N MET A 48 -1.39 3.65 14.74
CA MET A 48 -0.73 4.05 13.50
C MET A 48 -1.18 5.48 13.17
N THR A 49 -0.26 6.41 13.20
CA THR A 49 -0.42 7.78 12.70
C THR A 49 0.31 7.92 11.37
N GLU A 50 0.03 8.98 10.62
CA GLU A 50 0.75 9.26 9.38
C GLU A 50 2.27 9.35 9.60
N GLN A 51 2.69 9.96 10.71
CA GLN A 51 4.12 10.09 11.07
C GLN A 51 4.74 8.72 11.36
N VAL A 52 4.02 7.85 12.09
CA VAL A 52 4.47 6.48 12.37
C VAL A 52 4.56 5.67 11.08
N ALA A 53 3.58 5.81 10.18
CA ALA A 53 3.58 5.13 8.89
C ALA A 53 4.75 5.59 8.00
N LEU A 54 5.04 6.89 7.92
CA LEU A 54 6.19 7.42 7.19
C LEU A 54 7.50 6.87 7.74
N LYS A 55 7.67 6.89 9.06
CA LYS A 55 8.85 6.32 9.71
C LYS A 55 9.00 4.81 9.45
N TYR A 56 7.88 4.09 9.41
CA TYR A 56 7.87 2.66 9.09
C TYR A 56 8.33 2.39 7.65
N ILE A 57 7.87 3.20 6.70
CA ILE A 57 8.31 3.18 5.30
C ILE A 57 9.83 3.39 5.19
N GLU A 58 10.37 4.41 5.87
CA GLU A 58 11.80 4.70 5.88
C GLU A 58 12.62 3.55 6.49
N GLN A 59 12.16 2.97 7.60
CA GLN A 59 12.82 1.84 8.27
C GLN A 59 12.91 0.59 7.40
N HIS A 60 11.96 0.40 6.48
CA HIS A 60 11.94 -0.71 5.54
C HIS A 60 12.61 -0.36 4.19
N ASN A 61 13.32 0.78 4.11
CA ASN A 61 14.05 1.24 2.93
C ASN A 61 13.18 1.43 1.67
N PHE A 62 11.89 1.70 1.82
CA PHE A 62 11.07 2.12 0.70
C PHE A 62 11.35 3.59 0.38
N ASN A 63 11.93 3.82 -0.78
CA ASN A 63 12.24 5.16 -1.26
C ASN A 63 11.35 5.50 -2.46
N PHE A 64 10.68 6.63 -2.38
CA PHE A 64 9.84 7.14 -3.47
C PHE A 64 10.61 8.11 -4.38
N ASP A 65 11.80 8.55 -3.96
CA ASP A 65 12.56 9.53 -4.72
C ASP A 65 13.23 8.89 -5.93
N SER A 66 12.92 9.41 -7.11
CA SER A 66 13.58 9.05 -8.37
C SER A 66 13.42 7.58 -8.81
N VAL A 67 12.43 6.86 -8.28
CA VAL A 67 12.10 5.50 -8.69
C VAL A 67 10.99 5.54 -9.72
N SER A 68 11.11 4.75 -10.80
CA SER A 68 10.04 4.61 -11.77
C SER A 68 8.97 3.63 -11.27
N LEU A 69 7.71 3.85 -11.65
CA LEU A 69 6.59 3.00 -11.26
C LEU A 69 6.82 1.51 -11.59
N SER A 70 7.51 1.22 -12.71
CA SER A 70 7.86 -0.16 -13.10
C SER A 70 8.85 -0.84 -12.15
N ASN A 71 9.62 -0.07 -11.40
CA ASN A 71 10.63 -0.56 -10.47
C ASN A 71 10.20 -0.42 -9.01
N PHE A 72 9.02 0.12 -8.78
CA PHE A 72 8.48 0.25 -7.42
C PHE A 72 7.60 -0.95 -7.08
N TYR A 73 7.96 -1.63 -6.02
CA TYR A 73 7.30 -2.86 -5.57
C TYR A 73 6.13 -2.55 -4.63
N LEU A 74 4.99 -2.11 -5.21
CA LEU A 74 3.76 -1.79 -4.45
C LEU A 74 3.32 -2.93 -3.53
N ASN A 75 3.38 -4.16 -4.04
CA ASN A 75 2.99 -5.35 -3.29
C ASN A 75 3.91 -5.61 -2.07
N GLU A 76 5.21 -5.33 -2.19
CA GLU A 76 6.14 -5.49 -1.06
C GLU A 76 5.86 -4.47 0.05
N LEU A 77 5.51 -3.23 -0.32
CA LEU A 77 5.10 -2.20 0.63
C LEU A 77 3.79 -2.58 1.34
N GLU A 78 2.82 -3.13 0.60
CA GLU A 78 1.56 -3.61 1.16
C GLU A 78 1.80 -4.76 2.15
N ILE A 79 2.61 -5.75 1.76
CA ILE A 79 2.98 -6.87 2.62
C ILE A 79 3.71 -6.38 3.87
N ALA A 80 4.61 -5.41 3.75
CA ALA A 80 5.31 -4.82 4.89
C ALA A 80 4.32 -4.21 5.89
N PHE A 81 3.33 -3.45 5.44
CA PHE A 81 2.30 -2.92 6.33
C PHE A 81 1.44 -4.03 6.96
N LEU A 82 1.06 -5.07 6.20
CA LEU A 82 0.30 -6.20 6.73
C LEU A 82 1.06 -6.99 7.81
N GLN A 83 2.39 -6.94 7.79
CA GLN A 83 3.23 -7.54 8.85
C GLN A 83 3.28 -6.68 10.11
N HIS A 84 2.88 -5.40 10.04
CA HIS A 84 2.85 -4.55 11.22
C HIS A 84 1.71 -4.97 12.16
N PRO A 85 1.99 -5.30 13.44
CA PRO A 85 1.00 -5.92 14.32
C PRO A 85 -0.19 -5.03 14.68
N ALA A 86 -0.10 -3.71 14.49
CA ALA A 86 -1.22 -2.79 14.68
C ALA A 86 -2.09 -2.61 13.42
N ILE A 87 -1.73 -3.23 12.29
CA ILE A 87 -2.47 -3.10 11.03
C ILE A 87 -3.33 -4.35 10.80
N LYS A 88 -4.60 -4.12 10.50
CA LYS A 88 -5.58 -5.16 10.17
C LYS A 88 -5.64 -5.41 8.68
N ASN A 89 -5.63 -4.32 7.90
CA ASN A 89 -5.63 -4.35 6.45
C ASN A 89 -4.80 -3.20 5.89
N ALA A 90 -4.18 -3.41 4.75
CA ALA A 90 -3.43 -2.42 4.01
C ALA A 90 -3.73 -2.58 2.53
N GLU A 91 -3.87 -1.48 1.83
CA GLU A 91 -4.02 -1.43 0.38
C GLU A 91 -3.07 -0.38 -0.17
N VAL A 92 -2.20 -0.79 -1.08
CA VAL A 92 -1.23 0.09 -1.73
C VAL A 92 -1.46 0.07 -3.24
N TYR A 93 -1.80 1.21 -3.80
CA TYR A 93 -2.06 1.32 -5.24
C TYR A 93 -1.51 2.61 -5.80
N SER A 94 -1.24 2.61 -7.10
CA SER A 94 -0.85 3.79 -7.84
C SER A 94 -1.88 4.15 -8.89
N ASN A 95 -2.00 5.43 -9.17
CA ASN A 95 -2.75 5.91 -10.32
C ASN A 95 -1.87 5.92 -11.59
N GLN A 96 -2.47 6.31 -12.72
CA GLN A 96 -1.76 6.40 -14.00
C GLN A 96 -0.68 7.49 -14.05
N GLU A 97 -0.67 8.40 -13.07
CA GLU A 97 0.30 9.49 -12.96
C GLU A 97 1.50 9.13 -12.07
N GLY A 98 1.57 7.89 -11.56
CA GLY A 98 2.63 7.44 -10.68
C GLY A 98 2.42 7.86 -9.21
N VAL A 99 1.25 8.39 -8.89
CA VAL A 99 0.92 8.79 -7.52
C VAL A 99 0.53 7.57 -6.71
N ILE A 100 1.27 7.32 -5.63
CA ILE A 100 1.01 6.20 -4.72
C ILE A 100 0.08 6.66 -3.61
N ASN A 101 -0.96 5.86 -3.38
CA ASN A 101 -1.91 6.01 -2.29
C ASN A 101 -1.83 4.77 -1.40
N ILE A 102 -1.84 4.99 -0.10
CA ILE A 102 -1.75 3.93 0.92
C ILE A 102 -2.98 4.08 1.82
N ASN A 103 -3.82 3.06 1.86
CA ASN A 103 -4.96 2.98 2.76
C ASN A 103 -4.65 1.95 3.85
N LEU A 104 -4.69 2.38 5.09
CA LEU A 104 -4.40 1.54 6.25
C LEU A 104 -5.62 1.44 7.16
N GLN A 105 -5.99 0.21 7.50
CA GLN A 105 -6.97 -0.08 8.53
C GLN A 105 -6.25 -0.61 9.77
N GLN A 106 -6.43 0.08 10.89
CA GLN A 106 -5.83 -0.30 12.17
C GLN A 106 -6.63 -1.41 12.85
N ARG A 107 -5.96 -2.20 13.69
CA ARG A 107 -6.60 -3.09 14.66
C ARG A 107 -7.11 -2.26 15.83
N LYS A 108 -8.21 -2.72 16.41
CA LYS A 108 -8.79 -2.13 17.61
C LYS A 108 -8.42 -2.98 18.82
N ALA A 109 -7.76 -2.37 19.80
CA ALA A 109 -7.46 -3.04 21.05
C ALA A 109 -8.74 -3.22 21.90
N VAL A 110 -8.94 -4.43 22.44
CA VAL A 110 -10.10 -4.72 23.32
C VAL A 110 -9.70 -5.05 24.75
N VAL A 111 -8.49 -5.57 24.94
CA VAL A 111 -7.97 -5.92 26.27
C VAL A 111 -6.46 -5.75 26.31
N ARG A 112 -5.94 -5.36 27.47
CA ARG A 112 -4.50 -5.34 27.77
C ARG A 112 -4.15 -6.47 28.69
N ILE A 113 -3.19 -7.29 28.33
CA ILE A 113 -2.61 -8.33 29.15
C ILE A 113 -1.32 -7.79 29.75
N LYS A 114 -1.27 -7.69 31.08
CA LYS A 114 -0.12 -7.20 31.79
C LYS A 114 0.28 -8.19 32.89
N THR A 115 1.42 -8.82 32.72
CA THR A 115 2.04 -9.70 33.72
C THR A 115 3.44 -9.17 34.07
N ASP A 116 4.13 -9.82 35.00
CA ASP A 116 5.50 -9.43 35.37
C ASP A 116 6.47 -9.46 34.17
N ASN A 117 6.20 -10.33 33.18
CA ASN A 117 7.12 -10.57 32.06
C ASN A 117 6.56 -10.12 30.69
N THR A 118 5.26 -9.80 30.60
CA THR A 118 4.63 -9.48 29.31
C THR A 118 3.63 -8.34 29.44
N ASP A 119 3.64 -7.44 28.47
CA ASP A 119 2.69 -6.33 28.41
C ASP A 119 2.33 -6.07 26.93
N TYR A 120 1.08 -6.33 26.55
CA TYR A 120 0.59 -6.21 25.18
C TYR A 120 -0.92 -6.06 25.14
N TYR A 121 -1.45 -5.64 24.00
CA TYR A 121 -2.89 -5.62 23.75
C TYR A 121 -3.31 -6.83 22.92
N LEU A 122 -4.58 -7.19 23.02
CA LEU A 122 -5.26 -8.10 22.10
C LEU A 122 -6.37 -7.35 21.37
N ASP A 123 -6.54 -7.67 20.09
CA ASP A 123 -7.68 -7.22 19.31
C ASP A 123 -8.89 -8.17 19.45
N GLU A 124 -9.98 -7.86 18.74
CA GLU A 124 -11.21 -8.66 18.71
C GLU A 124 -11.00 -10.10 18.21
N GLN A 125 -9.91 -10.35 17.48
CA GLN A 125 -9.55 -11.66 16.94
C GLN A 125 -8.53 -12.40 17.80
N GLY A 126 -8.11 -11.81 18.93
CA GLY A 126 -7.08 -12.36 19.80
C GLY A 126 -5.66 -12.19 19.28
N ILE A 127 -5.46 -11.30 18.31
CA ILE A 127 -4.13 -11.01 17.76
C ILE A 127 -3.40 -10.03 18.68
N LYS A 128 -2.13 -10.35 18.96
CA LYS A 128 -1.28 -9.51 19.81
C LYS A 128 -0.90 -8.23 19.09
N MET A 129 -1.06 -7.12 19.81
CA MET A 129 -0.64 -5.79 19.38
C MET A 129 0.40 -5.24 20.37
N PRO A 130 1.42 -4.52 19.91
CA PRO A 130 2.43 -3.93 20.79
C PRO A 130 1.85 -2.76 21.57
N LEU A 131 2.55 -2.36 22.63
CA LEU A 131 2.33 -1.08 23.24
C LEU A 131 2.75 0.04 22.27
N SER A 132 2.03 1.15 22.30
CA SER A 132 2.45 2.37 21.60
C SER A 132 3.04 3.36 22.60
N SER A 133 4.11 4.05 22.19
CA SER A 133 4.67 5.16 22.96
C SER A 133 3.81 6.43 22.88
N GLU A 134 2.98 6.53 21.84
CA GLU A 134 2.20 7.73 21.53
C GLU A 134 0.73 7.60 21.95
N TYR A 135 0.24 6.36 22.10
CA TYR A 135 -1.17 6.12 22.35
C TYR A 135 -1.41 4.97 23.33
N THR A 136 -2.32 5.19 24.26
CA THR A 136 -2.79 4.18 25.22
C THR A 136 -4.32 4.09 25.17
N PRO A 137 -4.88 3.00 24.62
CA PRO A 137 -6.33 2.81 24.56
C PRO A 137 -6.92 2.58 25.95
N ARG A 138 -8.17 2.98 26.12
CA ARG A 138 -8.95 2.73 27.34
C ARG A 138 -9.63 1.37 27.25
N VAL A 139 -8.93 0.34 27.63
CA VAL A 139 -9.38 -1.05 27.60
C VAL A 139 -9.25 -1.71 28.96
N LEU A 140 -9.92 -2.84 29.16
CA LEU A 140 -9.75 -3.67 30.37
C LEU A 140 -8.30 -4.15 30.48
N VAL A 141 -7.78 -4.16 31.69
CA VAL A 141 -6.45 -4.69 31.99
C VAL A 141 -6.62 -5.98 32.79
N VAL A 142 -6.04 -7.06 32.26
CA VAL A 142 -5.97 -8.36 32.92
C VAL A 142 -4.55 -8.55 33.42
N THR A 143 -4.41 -8.88 34.68
CA THR A 143 -3.12 -9.09 35.37
C THR A 143 -3.03 -10.52 35.88
#